data_057bd791be305feb490b982bd2a18295
#
_entry.id   057bd791be305feb490b982bd2a18295
#
_cell.length_a   1.000
_cell.length_b   1.000
_cell.length_c   1.000
_cell.angle_alpha   90.00
_cell.angle_beta   90.00
_cell.angle_gamma   90.00
#
_symmetry.space_group_name_H-M   'P 1'
#
loop_
_entity.id
_entity.type
_entity.pdbx_description
1 polymer ?
#
loop_
_entity_poly.entity_id
_entity_poly.type
_entity_poly.pdbx_seq_one_letter_code
_entity_poly.pdbx_strand_id
1 'polypeptide(L)'
;MQFTALIHHNFRNVHRIDQKALLTSIVDEHTHLFRDHFWAEHKQVSNFIPVNNRTANLIIFEADIKPYPYDSTKHLLSNIRNIELLDTTIKCKPKRATAKAH
;
A
#
# COMPACT_ATOMS: atom_id res chain seq x y z
N MET A 1 -11.14 8.99 7.04
CA MET A 1 -10.12 8.63 8.06
C MET A 1 -8.74 8.71 7.44
N GLN A 2 -7.75 9.07 8.23
CA GLN A 2 -6.40 9.25 7.73
C GLN A 2 -5.53 8.04 8.05
N PHE A 3 -4.68 7.68 7.10
CA PHE A 3 -3.79 6.52 7.22
C PHE A 3 -2.40 6.86 6.77
N THR A 4 -1.42 6.12 7.29
CA THR A 4 -0.07 6.10 6.72
C THR A 4 0.20 4.69 6.21
N ALA A 5 1.04 4.58 5.20
CA ALA A 5 1.40 3.29 4.63
C ALA A 5 2.70 3.40 3.87
N LEU A 6 3.32 2.25 3.63
CA LEU A 6 4.46 2.16 2.72
C LEU A 6 3.93 1.73 1.36
N ILE A 7 4.32 2.44 0.31
CA ILE A 7 3.98 2.07 -1.05
C ILE A 7 5.22 1.50 -1.74
N HIS A 8 5.05 0.41 -2.44
CA HIS A 8 6.15 -0.36 -3.02
C HIS A 8 6.10 -0.34 -4.54
N HIS A 9 7.25 -0.65 -5.15
CA HIS A 9 7.35 -0.80 -6.59
C HIS A 9 6.94 -2.23 -6.99
N ASN A 10 5.79 -2.65 -6.53
CA ASN A 10 5.23 -3.96 -6.84
C ASN A 10 3.87 -3.77 -7.46
N PHE A 11 3.64 -4.45 -8.58
CA PHE A 11 2.41 -4.32 -9.31
C PHE A 11 1.73 -5.65 -9.47
N ARG A 12 0.42 -5.61 -9.54
CA ARG A 12 -0.39 -6.79 -9.80
C ARG A 12 -1.42 -6.41 -10.83
N ASN A 13 -1.45 -7.13 -11.94
CA ASN A 13 -2.45 -6.90 -12.97
C ASN A 13 -3.64 -7.79 -12.72
N VAL A 14 -4.82 -7.18 -12.77
CA VAL A 14 -6.07 -7.92 -12.66
C VAL A 14 -6.78 -7.73 -13.99
N HIS A 15 -7.00 -8.83 -14.70
CA HIS A 15 -7.67 -8.81 -16.00
C HIS A 15 -7.02 -7.87 -17.01
N ARG A 16 -5.70 -7.65 -16.87
CA ARG A 16 -4.96 -6.80 -17.81
C ARG A 16 -5.39 -5.35 -17.86
N ILE A 17 -6.48 -5.01 -17.22
CA ILE A 17 -7.02 -3.67 -17.28
C ILE A 17 -6.71 -2.92 -16.00
N ASP A 18 -6.90 -3.59 -14.88
CA ASP A 18 -6.71 -2.96 -13.58
C ASP A 18 -5.36 -3.32 -13.02
N GLN A 19 -4.46 -2.37 -13.03
CA GLN A 19 -3.17 -2.56 -12.39
C GLN A 19 -3.30 -2.15 -10.93
N LYS A 20 -2.73 -2.97 -10.03
CA LYS A 20 -2.77 -2.70 -8.60
C LYS A 20 -1.37 -2.45 -8.08
N ALA A 21 -1.26 -1.58 -7.11
CA ALA A 21 0.00 -1.26 -6.44
C ALA A 21 -0.06 -1.70 -4.99
N LEU A 22 1.04 -2.16 -4.45
CA LEU A 22 1.09 -2.72 -3.10
C LEU A 22 1.33 -1.64 -2.06
N LEU A 23 0.44 -1.58 -1.08
CA LEU A 23 0.63 -0.82 0.15
C LEU A 23 0.86 -1.81 1.29
N THR A 24 1.78 -1.50 2.19
CA THR A 24 2.02 -2.31 3.37
C THR A 24 2.04 -1.47 4.63
N SER A 25 1.91 -2.12 5.77
CA SER A 25 1.97 -1.45 7.08
C SER A 25 1.00 -0.28 7.16
N ILE A 26 -0.25 -0.53 6.82
CA ILE A 26 -1.27 0.51 6.79
C ILE A 26 -1.75 0.76 8.21
N VAL A 27 -1.50 1.96 8.69
CA VAL A 27 -1.76 2.34 10.09
C VAL A 27 -2.72 3.53 10.10
N ASP A 28 -3.70 3.48 10.98
CA ASP A 28 -4.66 4.57 11.08
C ASP A 28 -4.10 5.74 11.90
N GLU A 29 -4.89 6.79 12.04
CA GLU A 29 -4.45 8.01 12.72
C GLU A 29 -4.24 7.82 14.22
N HIS A 30 -4.67 6.70 14.77
CA HIS A 30 -4.45 6.36 16.18
C HIS A 30 -3.31 5.35 16.33
N THR A 31 -2.51 5.16 15.30
CA THR A 31 -1.36 4.25 15.26
C THR A 31 -1.73 2.76 15.37
N HIS A 32 -2.98 2.43 15.09
CA HIS A 32 -3.40 1.02 15.06
C HIS A 32 -3.20 0.45 13.67
N LEU A 33 -2.66 -0.73 13.58
CA LEU A 33 -2.47 -1.42 12.31
C LEU A 33 -3.84 -1.76 11.71
N PHE A 34 -4.13 -1.19 10.55
CA PHE A 34 -5.37 -1.48 9.85
C PHE A 34 -5.24 -2.75 9.02
N ARG A 35 -4.18 -2.85 8.23
CA ARG A 35 -3.88 -4.03 7.44
C ARG A 35 -2.38 -4.14 7.20
N ASP A 36 -1.90 -5.39 7.05
CA ASP A 36 -0.50 -5.62 6.70
C ASP A 36 -0.21 -5.26 5.27
N HIS A 37 -1.17 -5.50 4.38
CA HIS A 37 -1.01 -5.19 2.97
C HIS A 37 -2.37 -4.93 2.33
N PHE A 38 -2.36 -4.18 1.26
CA PHE A 38 -3.55 -3.86 0.50
C PHE A 38 -3.15 -3.51 -0.92
N TRP A 39 -3.88 -4.03 -1.89
CA TRP A 39 -3.64 -3.73 -3.29
C TRP A 39 -4.54 -2.57 -3.71
N ALA A 40 -3.95 -1.40 -3.87
CA ALA A 40 -4.68 -0.19 -4.24
C ALA A 40 -4.70 -0.05 -5.77
N GLU A 41 -5.69 0.67 -6.28
CA GLU A 41 -5.73 0.95 -7.70
C GLU A 41 -4.53 1.80 -8.11
N HIS A 42 -3.79 1.34 -9.11
CA HIS A 42 -2.57 2.00 -9.55
C HIS A 42 -2.81 3.47 -9.89
N LYS A 43 -3.89 3.76 -10.58
CA LYS A 43 -4.16 5.14 -11.02
C LYS A 43 -4.32 6.12 -9.86
N GLN A 44 -4.70 5.64 -8.69
CA GLN A 44 -4.85 6.51 -7.53
C GLN A 44 -3.54 6.85 -6.87
N VAL A 45 -2.54 5.99 -7.01
CA VAL A 45 -1.28 6.12 -6.27
C VAL A 45 -0.05 6.20 -7.16
N SER A 46 -0.23 6.26 -8.48
CA SER A 46 0.88 6.13 -9.42
C SER A 46 1.99 7.16 -9.22
N ASN A 47 1.65 8.37 -8.80
CA ASN A 47 2.66 9.41 -8.60
C ASN A 47 3.53 9.20 -7.36
N PHE A 48 3.19 8.22 -6.54
CA PHE A 48 3.88 8.00 -5.27
C PHE A 48 4.65 6.68 -5.24
N ILE A 49 4.64 5.94 -6.34
CA ILE A 49 5.31 4.65 -6.41
C ILE A 49 6.81 4.86 -6.56
N PRO A 50 7.64 4.15 -5.78
CA PRO A 50 9.09 4.29 -5.89
C PRO A 50 9.59 3.83 -7.26
N VAL A 51 10.76 4.31 -7.65
CA VAL A 51 11.32 4.03 -8.97
C VAL A 51 11.85 2.61 -9.11
N ASN A 52 12.08 1.93 -8.00
CA ASN A 52 12.58 0.54 -8.03
C ASN A 52 12.12 -0.19 -6.77
N ASN A 53 12.44 -1.47 -6.69
CA ASN A 53 11.98 -2.31 -5.58
C ASN A 53 12.93 -2.33 -4.37
N ARG A 54 13.92 -1.44 -4.34
CA ARG A 54 14.87 -1.38 -3.22
C ARG A 54 14.43 -0.44 -2.13
N THR A 55 13.50 0.44 -2.43
CA THR A 55 12.96 1.38 -1.46
C THR A 55 11.45 1.35 -1.49
N ALA A 56 10.87 1.81 -0.39
CA ALA A 56 9.44 2.08 -0.32
C ALA A 56 9.26 3.54 0.03
N ASN A 57 8.15 4.12 -0.38
CA ASN A 57 7.83 5.49 -0.01
C ASN A 57 6.80 5.47 1.12
N LEU A 58 7.01 6.32 2.11
CA LEU A 58 6.04 6.49 3.18
C LEU A 58 5.07 7.57 2.77
N ILE A 59 3.79 7.26 2.76
CA ILE A 59 2.76 8.20 2.38
C ILE A 59 1.73 8.35 3.49
N ILE A 60 1.06 9.48 3.51
CA ILE A 60 -0.10 9.71 4.33
C ILE A 60 -1.26 10.04 3.39
N PHE A 61 -2.44 9.53 3.68
CA PHE A 61 -3.58 9.71 2.80
C PHE A 61 -4.88 9.59 3.58
N GLU A 62 -5.98 9.98 2.95
CA GLU A 62 -7.32 9.79 3.47
C GLU A 62 -8.02 8.71 2.67
N ALA A 63 -8.88 7.97 3.32
CA ALA A 63 -9.67 6.94 2.65
C ALA A 63 -10.92 6.64 3.46
N ASP A 64 -11.88 6.05 2.79
CA ASP A 64 -13.09 5.54 3.42
C ASP A 64 -12.90 4.05 3.69
N ILE A 65 -13.54 3.56 4.74
CA ILE A 65 -13.49 2.15 5.09
C ILE A 65 -14.81 1.52 4.70
N LYS A 66 -14.76 0.43 3.96
CA LYS A 66 -15.94 -0.33 3.56
C LYS A 66 -15.82 -1.77 4.00
N PRO A 67 -16.92 -2.43 4.36
CA PRO A 67 -16.87 -3.85 4.66
C PRO A 67 -16.56 -4.65 3.40
N TYR A 68 -15.81 -5.72 3.55
CA TYR A 68 -15.52 -6.59 2.43
C TYR A 68 -16.78 -7.40 2.10
N PRO A 69 -17.20 -7.43 0.83
CA PRO A 69 -18.49 -8.06 0.50
C PRO A 69 -18.55 -9.56 0.76
N TYR A 70 -17.42 -10.23 0.77
CA TYR A 70 -17.40 -11.69 0.96
C TYR A 70 -17.02 -12.11 2.38
N ASP A 71 -16.66 -11.17 3.23
CA ASP A 71 -16.26 -11.47 4.61
C ASP A 71 -16.46 -10.22 5.45
N SER A 72 -17.53 -10.21 6.21
CA SER A 72 -17.89 -9.01 7.00
C SER A 72 -16.92 -8.70 8.12
N THR A 73 -16.00 -9.60 8.43
CA THR A 73 -14.97 -9.32 9.43
C THR A 73 -13.79 -8.55 8.89
N LYS A 74 -13.74 -8.36 7.57
CA LYS A 74 -12.66 -7.63 6.93
C LYS A 74 -13.14 -6.31 6.36
N HIS A 75 -12.23 -5.38 6.18
CA HIS A 75 -12.55 -4.07 5.65
C HIS A 75 -11.61 -3.71 4.52
N LEU A 76 -12.11 -2.93 3.58
CA LEU A 76 -11.35 -2.42 2.44
C LEU A 76 -11.22 -0.92 2.54
N LEU A 77 -10.14 -0.41 1.99
CA LEU A 77 -9.99 1.02 1.78
C LEU A 77 -10.61 1.39 0.45
N SER A 78 -11.31 2.50 0.42
CA SER A 78 -11.86 3.02 -0.82
C SER A 78 -11.69 4.53 -0.86
N ASN A 79 -11.80 5.08 -2.07
CA ASN A 79 -11.71 6.53 -2.26
C ASN A 79 -10.44 7.10 -1.63
N ILE A 80 -9.31 6.50 -1.94
CA ILE A 80 -8.01 6.98 -1.47
C ILE A 80 -7.74 8.34 -2.11
N ARG A 81 -7.44 9.33 -1.27
CA ARG A 81 -7.30 10.72 -1.72
C ARG A 81 -6.38 11.50 -0.82
N ASN A 82 -6.04 12.72 -1.24
CA ASN A 82 -5.20 13.65 -0.46
C ASN A 82 -3.90 13.01 -0.02
N ILE A 83 -3.23 12.35 -0.97
CA ILE A 83 -2.00 11.61 -0.70
C ILE A 83 -0.83 12.59 -0.63
N GLU A 84 -0.02 12.46 0.42
CA GLU A 84 1.20 13.23 0.57
C GLU A 84 2.37 12.30 0.80
N LEU A 85 3.50 12.63 0.20
CA LEU A 85 4.72 11.86 0.35
C LEU A 85 5.47 12.34 1.59
N LEU A 86 5.76 11.44 2.50
CA LEU A 86 6.45 11.78 3.74
C LEU A 86 7.93 11.40 3.71
N ASP A 87 8.28 10.27 3.10
CA ASP A 87 9.66 9.79 3.12
C ASP A 87 9.90 8.88 1.93
N THR A 88 11.02 9.07 1.24
CA THR A 88 11.40 8.26 0.09
C THR A 88 12.64 7.42 0.35
N THR A 89 13.14 7.42 1.58
CA THR A 89 14.42 6.79 1.89
C THR A 89 14.31 5.45 2.62
N ILE A 90 13.10 4.92 2.76
CA ILE A 90 12.87 3.69 3.48
C ILE A 90 13.34 2.52 2.63
N LYS A 91 14.27 1.74 3.14
CA LYS A 91 14.83 0.62 2.40
C LYS A 91 14.01 -0.63 2.56
N CYS A 92 13.87 -1.36 1.47
CA CYS A 92 13.17 -2.64 1.47
C CYS A 92 14.16 -3.74 1.14
N LYS A 93 13.99 -4.88 1.79
CA LYS A 93 14.77 -6.05 1.44
C LYS A 93 14.03 -6.81 0.35
N PRO A 94 14.71 -7.19 -0.75
CA PRO A 94 14.08 -8.05 -1.74
C PRO A 94 13.71 -9.37 -1.12
N LYS A 95 12.54 -9.88 -1.47
CA LYS A 95 12.11 -11.14 -0.92
C LYS A 95 13.07 -12.26 -1.16
N ARG A 96 13.69 -12.28 -2.35
CA ARG A 96 14.54 -13.33 -2.66
C ARG A 96 15.75 -13.36 -1.83
N ALA A 97 16.24 -12.24 -1.38
CA ALA A 97 17.43 -12.18 -0.58
C ALA A 97 17.24 -12.85 0.76
N THR A 98 16.05 -12.85 1.26
CA THR A 98 15.83 -13.48 2.54
C THR A 98 15.75 -14.98 2.44
N ALA A 99 15.39 -15.47 1.29
CA ALA A 99 15.21 -16.89 1.16
C ALA A 99 16.51 -17.61 1.29
N LYS A 100 17.62 -16.99 1.08
CA LYS A 100 18.72 -17.66 1.06
C LYS A 100 19.39 -17.78 2.21
N ALA A 101 18.98 -17.24 3.02
CA ALA A 101 19.69 -17.38 4.19
C ALA A 101 20.01 -18.75 4.45
N HIS A 102 20.14 -19.19 4.05
CA HIS A 102 20.45 -20.33 4.13
C HIS A 102 20.96 -20.89 4.33
#